data_c8ae2e521c8932821ae742947cd4abf1
#
_entry.id   c8ae2e521c8932821ae742947cd4abf1
#
_cell.length_a   1.000
_cell.length_b   1.000
_cell.length_c   1.000
_cell.angle_alpha   90.00
_cell.angle_beta   90.00
_cell.angle_gamma   90.00
#
_symmetry.space_group_name_H-M   'P 1'
#
loop_
_entity.id
_entity.type
_entity.pdbx_description
1 polymer ?
#
loop_
_entity_poly.entity_id
_entity_poly.type
_entity_poly.pdbx_seq_one_letter_code
_entity_poly.pdbx_strand_id
1 'polypeptide(L)'
;MSSLRRKWISDPAFKVFKKVLPPLSSTEKEAMEAGSVWWDAELFSGKPNFTTLHHYPAPTLTAEEQAFMDHELETLLDMLDDQKIVKEDRDLPPEVWEYLRKERFFSLIISKEYGGREFSALANSTIVSRIATRSISVAVSVMVPNSLGPGELLSHYGTQEQKDYWLPRLADGTDIPCFALTGPGAGSDAGGIPDQGVVCYGMHDGEEVLGVRVSWNKRYITLAPV
;
A
#
# COMPACT_ATOMS: atom_id res chain seq x y z
N MET A 1 1.92 -41.66 12.65
CA MET A 1 0.76 -41.35 11.77
C MET A 1 1.06 -40.35 10.65
N SER A 2 1.99 -39.40 10.82
CA SER A 2 2.32 -38.40 9.80
C SER A 2 2.96 -38.96 8.50
N SER A 3 3.82 -39.97 8.60
CA SER A 3 4.54 -40.52 7.44
C SER A 3 3.64 -41.33 6.50
N LEU A 4 2.68 -42.06 7.02
CA LEU A 4 1.73 -42.86 6.19
C LEU A 4 0.76 -41.95 5.44
N ARG A 5 0.20 -40.92 6.11
CA ARG A 5 -0.64 -39.91 5.46
C ARG A 5 0.10 -39.19 4.33
N ARG A 6 1.35 -38.79 4.58
CA ARG A 6 2.17 -38.13 3.58
C ARG A 6 2.37 -39.02 2.37
N LYS A 7 2.81 -40.26 2.57
CA LYS A 7 3.13 -41.21 1.51
C LYS A 7 1.90 -41.61 0.68
N TRP A 8 0.74 -41.81 1.31
CA TRP A 8 -0.44 -42.37 0.64
C TRP A 8 -1.48 -41.34 0.20
N ILE A 9 -1.48 -40.17 0.78
CA ILE A 9 -2.48 -39.13 0.48
C ILE A 9 -1.78 -37.86 -0.05
N SER A 10 -0.90 -37.26 0.75
CA SER A 10 -0.37 -35.94 0.39
C SER A 10 0.56 -35.95 -0.81
N ASP A 11 1.48 -36.94 -0.90
CA ASP A 11 2.44 -37.00 -2.00
C ASP A 11 1.76 -37.33 -3.36
N PRO A 12 0.80 -38.27 -3.44
CA PRO A 12 0.04 -38.48 -4.66
C PRO A 12 -0.81 -37.24 -5.05
N ALA A 13 -1.52 -36.66 -4.10
CA ALA A 13 -2.30 -35.44 -4.35
C ALA A 13 -1.40 -34.30 -4.85
N PHE A 14 -0.28 -34.07 -4.22
CA PHE A 14 0.69 -33.05 -4.62
C PHE A 14 1.21 -33.27 -6.05
N LYS A 15 1.49 -34.54 -6.44
CA LYS A 15 1.91 -34.86 -7.81
C LYS A 15 0.84 -34.53 -8.85
N VAL A 16 -0.43 -34.71 -8.50
CA VAL A 16 -1.55 -34.34 -9.39
C VAL A 16 -1.66 -32.84 -9.48
N PHE A 17 -1.70 -32.15 -8.36
CA PHE A 17 -1.79 -30.68 -8.32
C PHE A 17 -0.64 -30.01 -9.07
N LYS A 18 0.60 -30.49 -8.91
CA LYS A 18 1.77 -29.96 -9.61
C LYS A 18 1.65 -30.06 -11.15
N LYS A 19 0.86 -31.02 -11.66
CA LYS A 19 0.62 -31.17 -13.11
C LYS A 19 -0.52 -30.30 -13.62
N VAL A 20 -1.47 -29.96 -12.75
CA VAL A 20 -2.69 -29.20 -13.11
C VAL A 20 -2.51 -27.70 -12.92
N LEU A 21 -1.63 -27.30 -12.00
CA LEU A 21 -1.32 -25.87 -11.78
C LEU A 21 -0.68 -25.29 -13.06
N PRO A 22 -1.12 -24.08 -13.47
CA PRO A 22 -0.47 -23.38 -14.56
C PRO A 22 1.00 -23.09 -14.20
N PRO A 23 1.90 -23.06 -15.19
CA PRO A 23 3.28 -22.67 -14.94
C PRO A 23 3.32 -21.19 -14.48
N LEU A 24 4.23 -20.89 -13.55
CA LEU A 24 4.52 -19.52 -13.17
C LEU A 24 5.01 -18.73 -14.39
N SER A 25 4.57 -17.50 -14.51
CA SER A 25 5.13 -16.56 -15.48
C SER A 25 6.59 -16.25 -15.14
N SER A 26 7.35 -15.72 -16.11
CA SER A 26 8.74 -15.30 -15.87
C SER A 26 8.83 -14.28 -14.76
N THR A 27 7.91 -13.31 -14.73
CA THR A 27 7.86 -12.24 -13.71
C THR A 27 7.59 -12.81 -12.31
N GLU A 28 6.63 -13.75 -12.18
CA GLU A 28 6.36 -14.39 -10.88
C GLU A 28 7.56 -15.21 -10.40
N LYS A 29 8.23 -15.90 -11.31
CA LYS A 29 9.44 -16.67 -11.00
C LYS A 29 10.57 -15.76 -10.56
N GLU A 30 10.83 -14.67 -11.27
CA GLU A 30 11.83 -13.67 -10.93
C GLU A 30 11.54 -13.01 -9.58
N ALA A 31 10.27 -12.67 -9.30
CA ALA A 31 9.86 -12.12 -8.02
C ALA A 31 10.10 -13.10 -6.87
N MET A 32 9.80 -14.39 -7.06
CA MET A 32 10.06 -15.43 -6.07
C MET A 32 11.55 -15.69 -5.86
N GLU A 33 12.35 -15.63 -6.91
CA GLU A 33 13.80 -15.84 -6.85
C GLU A 33 14.54 -14.64 -6.24
N ALA A 34 14.04 -13.42 -6.44
CA ALA A 34 14.59 -12.19 -5.87
C ALA A 34 14.19 -11.97 -4.41
N GLY A 35 13.06 -12.53 -3.97
CA GLY A 35 12.53 -12.34 -2.63
C GLY A 35 13.32 -13.09 -1.56
N SER A 36 13.57 -12.43 -0.43
CA SER A 36 13.97 -13.09 0.79
C SER A 36 12.74 -13.45 1.60
N VAL A 37 12.65 -14.69 2.05
CA VAL A 37 11.60 -15.11 2.99
C VAL A 37 12.08 -14.90 4.43
N TRP A 38 11.17 -14.44 5.26
CA TRP A 38 11.44 -14.26 6.68
C TRP A 38 10.78 -15.38 7.50
N TRP A 39 10.56 -15.20 8.78
CA TRP A 39 9.97 -16.21 9.65
C TRP A 39 8.58 -16.69 9.20
N ASP A 40 7.81 -15.84 8.54
CA ASP A 40 6.47 -16.17 8.00
C ASP A 40 6.49 -17.41 7.08
N ALA A 41 7.60 -17.66 6.38
CA ALA A 41 7.76 -18.87 5.58
C ALA A 41 7.67 -20.17 6.42
N GLU A 42 8.01 -20.13 7.70
CA GLU A 42 7.89 -21.29 8.57
C GLU A 42 6.45 -21.73 8.82
N LEU A 43 5.45 -20.83 8.68
CA LEU A 43 4.03 -21.15 8.78
C LEU A 43 3.64 -22.23 7.75
N PHE A 44 4.23 -22.18 6.57
CA PHE A 44 3.98 -23.14 5.49
C PHE A 44 4.65 -24.51 5.73
N SER A 45 5.57 -24.60 6.65
CA SER A 45 6.17 -25.88 7.06
C SER A 45 5.18 -26.80 7.81
N GLY A 46 4.09 -26.24 8.33
CA GLY A 46 3.14 -26.90 9.23
C GLY A 46 3.69 -27.17 10.63
N LYS A 47 4.88 -26.66 10.93
CA LYS A 47 5.56 -26.79 12.22
C LYS A 47 6.42 -25.57 12.51
N PRO A 48 5.82 -24.36 12.58
CA PRO A 48 6.60 -23.13 12.76
C PRO A 48 7.32 -23.11 14.12
N ASN A 49 8.54 -22.61 14.12
CA ASN A 49 9.31 -22.41 15.33
C ASN A 49 9.01 -21.04 15.95
N PHE A 50 8.02 -20.99 16.82
CA PHE A 50 7.67 -19.75 17.54
C PHE A 50 8.77 -19.24 18.47
N THR A 51 9.67 -20.10 18.95
CA THR A 51 10.82 -19.66 19.72
C THR A 51 11.71 -18.71 18.92
N THR A 52 11.93 -19.00 17.63
CA THR A 52 12.68 -18.09 16.75
C THR A 52 11.98 -16.73 16.63
N LEU A 53 10.65 -16.72 16.44
CA LEU A 53 9.87 -15.48 16.37
C LEU A 53 10.02 -14.64 17.64
N HIS A 54 9.96 -15.27 18.82
CA HIS A 54 10.08 -14.57 20.10
C HIS A 54 11.48 -14.00 20.39
N HIS A 55 12.51 -14.43 19.65
CA HIS A 55 13.85 -13.85 19.78
C HIS A 55 14.06 -12.57 18.95
N TYR A 56 13.15 -12.26 18.02
CA TYR A 56 13.22 -10.97 17.33
C TYR A 56 12.85 -9.84 18.31
N PRO A 57 13.59 -8.73 18.29
CA PRO A 57 13.26 -7.59 19.13
C PRO A 57 11.88 -7.04 18.71
N ALA A 58 11.02 -6.78 19.68
CA ALA A 58 9.76 -6.12 19.43
C ALA A 58 10.03 -4.69 18.90
N PRO A 59 9.39 -4.27 17.82
CA PRO A 59 9.51 -2.90 17.34
C PRO A 59 8.90 -1.94 18.38
N THR A 60 9.55 -0.80 18.57
CA THR A 60 9.11 0.25 19.49
C THR A 60 8.96 1.57 18.75
N LEU A 61 8.02 2.40 19.19
CA LEU A 61 7.85 3.74 18.68
C LEU A 61 8.99 4.65 19.15
N THR A 62 9.38 5.57 18.31
CA THR A 62 10.25 6.69 18.71
C THR A 62 9.46 7.72 19.55
N ALA A 63 10.16 8.60 20.24
CA ALA A 63 9.53 9.65 21.01
C ALA A 63 8.70 10.60 20.11
N GLU A 64 9.16 10.88 18.88
CA GLU A 64 8.46 11.70 17.91
C GLU A 64 7.17 11.03 17.42
N GLU A 65 7.23 9.73 17.09
CA GLU A 65 6.06 8.95 16.69
C GLU A 65 5.01 8.88 17.81
N GLN A 66 5.46 8.70 19.05
CA GLN A 66 4.56 8.70 20.19
C GLN A 66 3.93 10.07 20.40
N ALA A 67 4.71 11.15 20.33
CA ALA A 67 4.19 12.50 20.46
C ALA A 67 3.14 12.83 19.39
N PHE A 68 3.37 12.42 18.14
CA PHE A 68 2.39 12.58 17.07
C PHE A 68 1.08 11.85 17.37
N MET A 69 1.15 10.65 17.94
CA MET A 69 -0.05 9.92 18.34
C MET A 69 -0.77 10.58 19.52
N ASP A 70 -0.03 11.14 20.48
CA ASP A 70 -0.60 11.75 21.67
C ASP A 70 -1.24 13.12 21.39
N HIS A 71 -0.85 13.80 20.30
CA HIS A 71 -1.30 15.15 19.98
C HIS A 71 -2.05 15.24 18.65
N GLU A 72 -1.33 15.08 17.53
CA GLU A 72 -1.92 15.29 16.19
C GLU A 72 -2.99 14.24 15.87
N LEU A 73 -2.75 12.99 16.23
CA LEU A 73 -3.73 11.92 16.01
C LEU A 73 -4.96 12.11 16.91
N GLU A 74 -4.80 12.40 18.20
CA GLU A 74 -5.95 12.63 19.09
C GLU A 74 -6.79 13.83 18.63
N THR A 75 -6.13 14.93 18.21
CA THR A 75 -6.83 16.08 17.64
C THR A 75 -7.65 15.69 16.41
N LEU A 76 -7.07 14.89 15.50
CA LEU A 76 -7.81 14.38 14.35
C LEU A 76 -9.04 13.57 14.80
N LEU A 77 -8.86 12.63 15.74
CA LEU A 77 -9.96 11.78 16.20
C LEU A 77 -11.11 12.57 16.80
N ASP A 78 -10.82 13.66 17.51
CA ASP A 78 -11.83 14.56 18.09
C ASP A 78 -12.61 15.35 17.03
N MET A 79 -12.03 15.59 15.85
CA MET A 79 -12.69 16.26 14.74
C MET A 79 -13.70 15.37 14.00
N LEU A 80 -13.66 14.02 14.21
CA LEU A 80 -14.37 13.07 13.35
C LEU A 80 -15.78 12.74 13.87
N ASP A 81 -16.77 13.02 13.05
CA ASP A 81 -18.14 12.48 13.14
C ASP A 81 -18.39 11.55 11.93
N ASP A 82 -18.18 10.25 12.14
CA ASP A 82 -18.30 9.27 11.05
C ASP A 82 -19.72 9.15 10.52
N GLN A 83 -20.74 9.38 11.36
CA GLN A 83 -22.13 9.36 10.89
C GLN A 83 -22.38 10.51 9.90
N LYS A 84 -21.91 11.71 10.21
CA LYS A 84 -22.01 12.87 9.34
C LYS A 84 -21.23 12.65 8.03
N ILE A 85 -19.98 12.22 8.13
CA ILE A 85 -19.11 11.91 6.98
C ILE A 85 -19.78 10.93 6.02
N VAL A 86 -20.30 9.81 6.53
CA VAL A 86 -20.83 8.71 5.69
C VAL A 86 -22.25 8.95 5.21
N LYS A 87 -23.12 9.54 6.04
CA LYS A 87 -24.56 9.61 5.75
C LYS A 87 -25.02 10.93 5.20
N GLU A 88 -24.41 12.03 5.65
CA GLU A 88 -24.84 13.39 5.30
C GLU A 88 -23.95 13.97 4.21
N ASP A 89 -22.68 14.19 4.51
CA ASP A 89 -21.73 14.88 3.62
C ASP A 89 -21.25 13.99 2.48
N ARG A 90 -21.09 12.69 2.72
CA ARG A 90 -20.51 11.69 1.79
C ARG A 90 -19.10 12.06 1.33
N ASP A 91 -18.43 12.85 2.12
CA ASP A 91 -17.06 13.32 1.97
C ASP A 91 -16.51 13.71 3.35
N LEU A 92 -15.20 13.89 3.45
CA LEU A 92 -14.60 14.44 4.66
C LEU A 92 -14.88 15.95 4.71
N PRO A 93 -15.17 16.51 5.90
CA PRO A 93 -15.30 17.95 6.06
C PRO A 93 -14.03 18.69 5.60
N PRO A 94 -14.16 19.90 5.03
CA PRO A 94 -13.01 20.70 4.57
C PRO A 94 -11.93 20.88 5.62
N GLU A 95 -12.32 21.11 6.87
CA GLU A 95 -11.39 21.27 8.01
C GLU A 95 -10.60 19.99 8.31
N VAL A 96 -11.20 18.81 8.05
CA VAL A 96 -10.49 17.52 8.21
C VAL A 96 -9.47 17.35 7.08
N TRP A 97 -9.83 17.66 5.82
CA TRP A 97 -8.89 17.65 4.70
C TRP A 97 -7.73 18.61 4.93
N GLU A 98 -8.00 19.82 5.42
CA GLU A 98 -6.97 20.80 5.72
C GLU A 98 -6.04 20.30 6.83
N TYR A 99 -6.60 19.74 7.91
CA TYR A 99 -5.82 19.21 9.02
C TYR A 99 -4.94 18.03 8.58
N LEU A 100 -5.46 17.11 7.79
CA LEU A 100 -4.68 15.97 7.25
C LEU A 100 -3.47 16.44 6.43
N ARG A 101 -3.66 17.46 5.59
CA ARG A 101 -2.56 18.07 4.81
C ARG A 101 -1.55 18.78 5.71
N LYS A 102 -2.04 19.66 6.56
CA LYS A 102 -1.21 20.47 7.47
C LYS A 102 -0.33 19.61 8.35
N GLU A 103 -0.89 18.57 8.95
CA GLU A 103 -0.17 17.69 9.88
C GLU A 103 0.50 16.50 9.17
N ARG A 104 0.54 16.49 7.83
CA ARG A 104 1.29 15.51 7.03
C ARG A 104 0.83 14.06 7.20
N PHE A 105 -0.46 13.82 7.40
CA PHE A 105 -1.02 12.47 7.47
C PHE A 105 -0.89 11.69 6.17
N PHE A 106 -0.75 12.35 5.01
CA PHE A 106 -0.56 11.68 3.71
C PHE A 106 0.88 11.25 3.44
N SER A 107 1.81 11.60 4.31
CA SER A 107 3.24 11.39 4.11
C SER A 107 3.95 10.83 5.34
N LEU A 108 3.28 9.95 6.07
CA LEU A 108 3.85 9.32 7.27
C LEU A 108 5.16 8.58 6.95
N ILE A 109 5.24 7.94 5.76
CA ILE A 109 6.41 7.14 5.34
C ILE A 109 7.40 7.89 4.44
N ILE A 110 7.03 9.05 3.89
CA ILE A 110 7.95 9.85 3.07
C ILE A 110 9.02 10.46 3.97
N SER A 111 10.28 10.49 3.48
CA SER A 111 11.40 11.02 4.25
C SER A 111 11.24 12.50 4.57
N LYS A 112 11.86 12.93 5.66
CA LYS A 112 11.89 14.32 6.11
C LYS A 112 12.56 15.25 5.10
N GLU A 113 13.50 14.74 4.31
CA GLU A 113 14.15 15.45 3.20
C GLU A 113 13.13 16.03 2.23
N TYR A 114 12.05 15.30 1.96
CA TYR A 114 10.96 15.72 1.07
C TYR A 114 9.74 16.27 1.79
N GLY A 115 9.87 16.57 3.08
CA GLY A 115 8.80 17.16 3.90
C GLY A 115 7.79 16.16 4.48
N GLY A 116 8.08 14.87 4.44
CA GLY A 116 7.31 13.82 5.11
C GLY A 116 7.69 13.64 6.58
N ARG A 117 7.07 12.67 7.23
CA ARG A 117 7.29 12.35 8.64
C ARG A 117 8.41 11.32 8.87
N GLU A 118 8.73 10.49 7.89
CA GLU A 118 9.72 9.40 7.97
C GLU A 118 9.46 8.45 9.14
N PHE A 119 8.20 8.15 9.37
CA PHE A 119 7.77 7.27 10.45
C PHE A 119 7.94 5.81 10.10
N SER A 120 8.13 4.99 11.12
CA SER A 120 8.25 3.54 10.98
C SER A 120 6.96 2.89 10.51
N ALA A 121 7.07 1.67 9.97
CA ALA A 121 5.91 0.85 9.61
C ALA A 121 4.99 0.58 10.81
N LEU A 122 5.57 0.47 12.04
CA LEU A 122 4.80 0.33 13.26
C LEU A 122 3.94 1.57 13.52
N ALA A 123 4.53 2.76 13.42
CA ALA A 123 3.81 4.01 13.63
C ALA A 123 2.70 4.20 12.58
N ASN A 124 3.02 4.01 11.29
CA ASN A 124 2.04 4.09 10.21
C ASN A 124 0.84 3.14 10.46
N SER A 125 1.12 1.87 10.76
CA SER A 125 0.08 0.88 11.05
C SER A 125 -0.76 1.24 12.27
N THR A 126 -0.12 1.73 13.34
CA THR A 126 -0.80 2.12 14.58
C THR A 126 -1.70 3.34 14.36
N ILE A 127 -1.22 4.37 13.67
CA ILE A 127 -1.98 5.57 13.33
C ILE A 127 -3.23 5.21 12.52
N VAL A 128 -3.05 4.45 11.42
CA VAL A 128 -4.17 4.03 10.57
C VAL A 128 -5.18 3.18 11.35
N SER A 129 -4.71 2.25 12.18
CA SER A 129 -5.58 1.43 13.04
C SER A 129 -6.39 2.27 14.02
N ARG A 130 -5.77 3.28 14.64
CA ARG A 130 -6.45 4.20 15.56
C ARG A 130 -7.52 5.04 14.83
N ILE A 131 -7.20 5.59 13.67
CA ILE A 131 -8.19 6.32 12.85
C ILE A 131 -9.36 5.41 12.48
N ALA A 132 -9.10 4.16 12.09
CA ALA A 132 -10.12 3.19 11.72
C ALA A 132 -11.11 2.87 12.85
N THR A 133 -10.73 3.01 14.11
CA THR A 133 -11.65 2.85 15.24
C THR A 133 -12.68 3.98 15.32
N ARG A 134 -12.44 5.11 14.68
CA ARG A 134 -13.33 6.27 14.69
C ARG A 134 -14.02 6.48 13.34
N SER A 135 -13.28 6.39 12.23
CA SER A 135 -13.82 6.51 10.87
C SER A 135 -12.99 5.68 9.88
N ILE A 136 -13.64 4.72 9.23
CA ILE A 136 -13.02 3.93 8.15
C ILE A 136 -12.73 4.79 6.93
N SER A 137 -13.60 5.75 6.60
CA SER A 137 -13.41 6.65 5.47
C SER A 137 -12.11 7.45 5.61
N VAL A 138 -11.87 8.04 6.77
CA VAL A 138 -10.64 8.80 7.05
C VAL A 138 -9.42 7.87 7.09
N ALA A 139 -9.54 6.70 7.72
CA ALA A 139 -8.45 5.71 7.76
C ALA A 139 -7.99 5.31 6.36
N VAL A 140 -8.92 5.05 5.44
CA VAL A 140 -8.60 4.69 4.05
C VAL A 140 -7.98 5.86 3.31
N SER A 141 -8.46 7.08 3.53
CA SER A 141 -7.87 8.30 2.93
C SER A 141 -6.42 8.50 3.35
N VAL A 142 -6.06 8.18 4.59
CA VAL A 142 -4.68 8.22 5.08
C VAL A 142 -3.87 6.99 4.64
N MET A 143 -4.48 5.81 4.67
CA MET A 143 -3.80 4.55 4.35
C MET A 143 -3.32 4.49 2.90
N VAL A 144 -4.13 4.91 1.94
CA VAL A 144 -3.80 4.76 0.51
C VAL A 144 -2.53 5.50 0.13
N PRO A 145 -2.32 6.78 0.45
CA PRO A 145 -1.05 7.47 0.18
C PRO A 145 0.16 6.80 0.85
N ASN A 146 -0.02 6.29 2.06
CA ASN A 146 1.07 5.75 2.88
C ASN A 146 1.38 4.26 2.66
N SER A 147 0.56 3.51 1.95
CA SER A 147 0.78 2.07 1.75
C SER A 147 0.62 1.59 0.32
N LEU A 148 -0.22 2.26 -0.47
CA LEU A 148 -0.49 1.92 -1.87
C LEU A 148 -0.15 3.07 -2.81
N GLY A 149 0.24 4.22 -2.28
CA GLY A 149 0.63 5.39 -3.04
C GLY A 149 2.03 5.24 -3.65
N PRO A 150 2.38 6.12 -4.59
CA PRO A 150 3.67 6.07 -5.29
C PRO A 150 4.85 6.52 -4.42
N GLY A 151 4.62 7.06 -3.22
CA GLY A 151 5.67 7.63 -2.38
C GLY A 151 6.81 6.66 -2.07
N GLU A 152 6.50 5.44 -1.66
CA GLU A 152 7.52 4.42 -1.38
C GLU A 152 8.23 3.96 -2.65
N LEU A 153 7.47 3.73 -3.75
CA LEU A 153 8.06 3.33 -5.03
C LEU A 153 9.00 4.41 -5.58
N LEU A 154 8.59 5.67 -5.52
CA LEU A 154 9.44 6.80 -5.92
C LEU A 154 10.68 6.91 -5.03
N SER A 155 10.54 6.75 -3.73
CA SER A 155 11.67 6.82 -2.79
C SER A 155 12.74 5.77 -3.10
N HIS A 156 12.33 4.55 -3.47
CA HIS A 156 13.25 3.45 -3.75
C HIS A 156 13.74 3.41 -5.21
N TYR A 157 12.87 3.67 -6.19
CA TYR A 157 13.13 3.39 -7.60
C TYR A 157 13.03 4.61 -8.51
N GLY A 158 12.52 5.74 -8.03
CA GLY A 158 12.44 6.98 -8.80
C GLY A 158 13.80 7.57 -9.14
N THR A 159 13.91 8.26 -10.29
CA THR A 159 15.07 9.11 -10.56
C THR A 159 15.09 10.30 -9.59
N GLN A 160 16.24 10.95 -9.43
CA GLN A 160 16.33 12.12 -8.55
C GLN A 160 15.33 13.22 -8.95
N GLU A 161 15.20 13.49 -10.25
CA GLU A 161 14.23 14.45 -10.79
C GLU A 161 12.78 14.09 -10.43
N GLN A 162 12.42 12.80 -10.53
CA GLN A 162 11.08 12.34 -10.12
C GLN A 162 10.85 12.49 -8.62
N LYS A 163 11.85 12.18 -7.80
CA LYS A 163 11.77 12.34 -6.35
C LYS A 163 11.59 13.81 -5.98
N ASP A 164 12.41 14.69 -6.52
CA ASP A 164 12.41 16.12 -6.22
C ASP A 164 11.10 16.81 -6.65
N TYR A 165 10.47 16.30 -7.71
CA TYR A 165 9.21 16.84 -8.18
C TYR A 165 7.99 16.28 -7.43
N TRP A 166 7.90 14.96 -7.29
CA TRP A 166 6.69 14.32 -6.78
C TRP A 166 6.63 14.18 -5.27
N LEU A 167 7.74 13.82 -4.59
CA LEU A 167 7.70 13.53 -3.16
C LEU A 167 7.27 14.73 -2.30
N PRO A 168 7.72 15.97 -2.55
CA PRO A 168 7.23 17.13 -1.82
C PRO A 168 5.73 17.38 -1.99
N ARG A 169 5.21 17.19 -3.22
CA ARG A 169 3.79 17.37 -3.56
C ARG A 169 2.89 16.33 -2.91
N LEU A 170 3.38 15.08 -2.83
CA LEU A 170 2.73 14.03 -2.08
C LEU A 170 2.80 14.31 -0.57
N ALA A 171 3.93 14.83 -0.10
CA ALA A 171 4.14 15.10 1.32
C ALA A 171 3.24 16.20 1.86
N ASP A 172 3.01 17.26 1.10
CA ASP A 172 2.14 18.36 1.53
C ASP A 172 0.65 18.15 1.17
N GLY A 173 0.35 17.06 0.44
CA GLY A 173 -1.02 16.76 0.02
C GLY A 173 -1.54 17.64 -1.12
N THR A 174 -0.63 18.31 -1.86
CA THR A 174 -0.98 18.97 -3.14
C THR A 174 -1.48 17.94 -4.13
N ASP A 175 -0.79 16.78 -4.19
CA ASP A 175 -1.21 15.63 -4.97
C ASP A 175 -1.59 14.47 -4.02
N ILE A 176 -2.82 14.01 -4.11
CA ILE A 176 -3.30 12.84 -3.37
C ILE A 176 -3.42 11.68 -4.34
N PRO A 177 -2.66 10.60 -4.16
CA PRO A 177 -2.64 9.50 -5.11
C PRO A 177 -3.83 8.56 -4.94
N CYS A 178 -4.23 7.92 -6.04
CA CYS A 178 -5.13 6.77 -6.01
C CYS A 178 -4.42 5.52 -6.56
N PHE A 179 -4.94 4.33 -6.23
CA PHE A 179 -4.39 3.06 -6.70
C PHE A 179 -5.34 2.35 -7.66
N ALA A 180 -5.11 2.53 -8.96
CA ALA A 180 -5.97 2.04 -10.03
C ALA A 180 -5.60 0.61 -10.47
N LEU A 181 -5.84 -0.40 -9.62
CA LEU A 181 -5.53 -1.80 -9.92
C LEU A 181 -6.71 -2.51 -10.60
N THR A 182 -7.87 -2.58 -9.92
CA THR A 182 -8.97 -3.46 -10.28
C THR A 182 -9.66 -3.05 -11.58
N GLY A 183 -9.89 -4.02 -12.46
CA GLY A 183 -10.66 -3.88 -13.69
C GLY A 183 -11.86 -4.85 -13.73
N PRO A 184 -12.72 -4.76 -14.76
CA PRO A 184 -13.89 -5.65 -14.89
C PRO A 184 -13.56 -7.15 -14.93
N GLY A 185 -12.41 -7.53 -15.51
CA GLY A 185 -11.99 -8.90 -15.69
C GLY A 185 -10.87 -9.36 -14.76
N ALA A 186 -10.29 -8.47 -13.96
CA ALA A 186 -9.16 -8.79 -13.11
C ALA A 186 -9.22 -8.00 -11.79
N GLY A 187 -9.24 -8.73 -10.67
CA GLY A 187 -9.17 -8.19 -9.32
C GLY A 187 -8.04 -8.87 -8.55
N SER A 188 -8.33 -10.01 -7.91
CA SER A 188 -7.33 -10.79 -7.17
C SER A 188 -6.20 -11.33 -8.05
N ASP A 189 -6.48 -11.61 -9.31
CA ASP A 189 -5.47 -11.96 -10.31
C ASP A 189 -4.94 -10.68 -10.98
N ALA A 190 -4.00 -10.01 -10.32
CA ALA A 190 -3.34 -8.83 -10.86
C ALA A 190 -2.50 -9.12 -12.11
N GLY A 191 -2.02 -10.36 -12.26
CA GLY A 191 -1.30 -10.81 -13.46
C GLY A 191 -2.19 -10.94 -14.70
N GLY A 192 -3.51 -11.08 -14.52
CA GLY A 192 -4.50 -11.17 -15.59
C GLY A 192 -5.07 -9.83 -16.06
N ILE A 193 -4.51 -8.69 -15.67
CA ILE A 193 -4.97 -7.35 -16.08
C ILE A 193 -4.73 -7.18 -17.59
N PRO A 194 -5.80 -6.91 -18.39
CA PRO A 194 -5.69 -6.79 -19.85
C PRO A 194 -5.25 -5.39 -20.33
N ASP A 195 -5.01 -4.48 -19.41
CA ASP A 195 -4.68 -3.10 -19.75
C ASP A 195 -3.35 -3.00 -20.49
N GLN A 196 -3.26 -2.05 -21.41
CA GLN A 196 -2.11 -1.88 -22.29
C GLN A 196 -1.64 -0.43 -22.32
N GLY A 197 -0.32 -0.28 -22.33
CA GLY A 197 0.34 0.98 -22.58
C GLY A 197 1.26 0.86 -23.81
N VAL A 198 1.09 1.76 -24.77
CA VAL A 198 1.93 1.82 -25.98
C VAL A 198 2.82 3.06 -25.92
N VAL A 199 4.14 2.85 -25.91
CA VAL A 199 5.11 3.95 -25.97
C VAL A 199 4.98 4.63 -27.33
N CYS A 200 4.73 5.93 -27.33
CA CYS A 200 4.57 6.73 -28.56
C CYS A 200 4.89 8.20 -28.30
N TYR A 201 5.14 8.93 -29.37
CA TYR A 201 5.19 10.38 -29.31
C TYR A 201 3.77 10.97 -29.29
N GLY A 202 3.58 12.07 -28.57
CA GLY A 202 2.33 12.81 -28.50
C GLY A 202 2.57 14.26 -28.11
N MET A 203 1.57 15.12 -28.37
CA MET A 203 1.63 16.54 -28.00
C MET A 203 1.25 16.72 -26.54
N HIS A 204 2.08 17.42 -25.77
CA HIS A 204 1.83 17.85 -24.40
C HIS A 204 2.31 19.29 -24.25
N ASP A 205 1.41 20.19 -23.83
CA ASP A 205 1.69 21.62 -23.69
C ASP A 205 2.32 22.30 -24.93
N GLY A 206 1.96 21.81 -26.13
CA GLY A 206 2.42 22.36 -27.40
C GLY A 206 3.75 21.77 -27.90
N GLU A 207 4.37 20.87 -27.14
CA GLU A 207 5.60 20.18 -27.53
C GLU A 207 5.36 18.69 -27.78
N GLU A 208 6.12 18.11 -28.73
CA GLU A 208 6.10 16.68 -28.97
C GLU A 208 6.97 15.96 -27.96
N VAL A 209 6.36 15.14 -27.10
CA VAL A 209 7.05 14.40 -26.03
C VAL A 209 6.88 12.89 -26.20
N LEU A 210 7.89 12.13 -25.77
CA LEU A 210 7.79 10.68 -25.63
C LEU A 210 6.96 10.35 -24.40
N GLY A 211 5.91 9.56 -24.59
CA GLY A 211 5.00 9.17 -23.51
C GLY A 211 4.41 7.78 -23.70
N VAL A 212 3.40 7.46 -22.93
CA VAL A 212 2.68 6.18 -23.00
C VAL A 212 1.20 6.46 -23.25
N ARG A 213 0.67 5.94 -24.36
CA ARG A 213 -0.76 5.93 -24.61
C ARG A 213 -1.39 4.74 -23.89
N VAL A 214 -2.17 5.02 -22.86
CA VAL A 214 -2.78 4.00 -22.02
C VAL A 214 -4.22 3.72 -22.45
N SER A 215 -4.58 2.43 -22.51
CA SER A 215 -5.96 1.97 -22.68
C SER A 215 -6.30 1.07 -21.51
N TRP A 216 -7.22 1.53 -20.65
CA TRP A 216 -7.65 0.80 -19.47
C TRP A 216 -9.13 0.99 -19.16
N ASN A 217 -9.68 0.05 -18.38
CA ASN A 217 -11.00 0.17 -17.78
C ASN A 217 -10.90 -0.23 -16.32
N LYS A 218 -11.05 0.73 -15.42
CA LYS A 218 -10.84 0.56 -13.98
C LYS A 218 -12.13 0.77 -13.19
N ARG A 219 -12.25 0.09 -12.03
CA ARG A 219 -13.37 0.23 -11.10
C ARG A 219 -12.90 0.07 -9.66
N TYR A 220 -13.70 0.60 -8.73
CA TYR A 220 -13.42 0.56 -7.30
C TYR A 220 -12.11 1.27 -6.91
N ILE A 221 -11.81 2.37 -7.58
CA ILE A 221 -10.56 3.09 -7.37
C ILE A 221 -10.73 4.07 -6.21
N THR A 222 -10.17 3.70 -5.09
CA THR A 222 -10.17 4.52 -3.87
C THR A 222 -9.42 5.83 -4.11
N LEU A 223 -9.98 6.94 -3.64
CA LEU A 223 -9.49 8.32 -3.79
C LEU A 223 -9.48 8.86 -5.22
N ALA A 224 -10.02 8.16 -6.22
CA ALA A 224 -10.09 8.69 -7.59
C ALA A 224 -10.87 10.01 -7.74
N PRO A 225 -11.90 10.32 -6.92
CA PRO A 225 -12.62 11.58 -6.99
C PRO A 225 -11.95 12.76 -6.25
N VAL A 226 -10.86 12.51 -5.52
CA VAL A 226 -10.17 13.52 -4.67
C VAL A 226 -9.21 14.36 -5.47
#